data_0f30aed08367d3adddd725294c495f28
#
_entry.id   0f30aed08367d3adddd725294c495f28
#
_cell.length_a   1.000
_cell.length_b   1.000
_cell.length_c   1.000
_cell.angle_alpha   90.00
_cell.angle_beta   90.00
_cell.angle_gamma   90.00
#
_symmetry.space_group_name_H-M   'P 1'
#
loop_
_entity.id
_entity.type
_entity.pdbx_description
1 polymer ?
#
loop_
_entity_poly.entity_id
_entity_poly.type
_entity_poly.pdbx_seq_one_letter_code
_entity_poly.pdbx_strand_id
1 'polypeptide(L)'
;MHVQWNPLTNHVEVVNYSAGHQQGTVKASIIDLNGKTVWEQIQGYVSDEDMTLEMMQVEVPQEIVGVYFLRLTLIDDKGQVRSMNDYVNTTIENDRTSLHDMRQGQVEAVVSGRSITLTNRGDVPAVMLRLNLKGDDGEQILPVIYSDNYFHLMPGESRTIDVEWKVEDARGCQPVIEISGTNVSKNKITL
;
A
#
# COMPACT_ATOMS: atom_id res chain seq x y z
N MET A 1 16.43 -2.68 -5.07
CA MET A 1 15.95 -1.40 -5.65
C MET A 1 14.64 -1.00 -5.03
N HIS A 2 14.43 0.29 -4.81
CA HIS A 2 13.12 0.83 -4.41
C HIS A 2 12.93 2.27 -4.94
N VAL A 3 11.70 2.74 -4.91
CA VAL A 3 11.32 4.11 -5.22
C VAL A 3 10.82 4.77 -3.93
N GLN A 4 11.19 6.03 -3.71
CA GLN A 4 10.74 6.80 -2.56
C GLN A 4 10.46 8.25 -2.94
N TRP A 5 9.71 8.95 -2.09
CA TRP A 5 9.53 10.39 -2.14
C TRP A 5 10.34 11.04 -1.03
N ASN A 6 11.12 12.06 -1.40
CA ASN A 6 11.88 12.87 -0.46
C ASN A 6 11.08 14.15 -0.17
N PRO A 7 10.50 14.29 1.03
CA PRO A 7 9.68 15.47 1.35
C PRO A 7 10.46 16.78 1.46
N LEU A 8 11.77 16.72 1.66
CA LEU A 8 12.60 17.94 1.79
C LEU A 8 12.88 18.59 0.44
N THR A 9 13.10 17.78 -0.58
CA THR A 9 13.37 18.24 -1.95
C THR A 9 12.14 18.19 -2.85
N ASN A 10 11.08 17.50 -2.39
CA ASN A 10 9.88 17.20 -3.13
C ASN A 10 10.12 16.36 -4.41
N HIS A 11 11.22 15.60 -4.44
CA HIS A 11 11.53 14.71 -5.56
C HIS A 11 11.16 13.26 -5.28
N VAL A 12 10.82 12.57 -6.35
CA VAL A 12 10.80 11.12 -6.41
C VAL A 12 12.23 10.64 -6.64
N GLU A 13 12.67 9.67 -5.87
CA GLU A 13 14.02 9.12 -5.94
C GLU A 13 13.97 7.61 -6.22
N VAL A 14 14.86 7.16 -7.08
CA VAL A 14 15.14 5.73 -7.30
C VAL A 14 16.43 5.37 -6.60
N VAL A 15 16.39 4.38 -5.70
CA VAL A 15 17.55 3.94 -4.94
C VAL A 15 17.92 2.52 -5.37
N ASN A 16 19.15 2.38 -5.84
CA ASN A 16 19.69 1.10 -6.31
C ASN A 16 20.81 0.60 -5.42
N TYR A 17 20.50 -0.37 -4.57
CA TYR A 17 21.51 -1.16 -3.82
C TYR A 17 21.69 -2.56 -4.41
N SER A 18 21.12 -2.83 -5.58
CA SER A 18 21.29 -4.10 -6.28
C SER A 18 22.58 -4.10 -7.06
N ALA A 19 23.23 -5.27 -7.18
CA ALA A 19 24.42 -5.41 -8.01
C ALA A 19 24.14 -5.06 -9.48
N GLY A 20 25.05 -4.27 -10.06
CA GLY A 20 25.10 -3.95 -11.47
C GLY A 20 24.06 -2.91 -11.94
N HIS A 21 24.04 -2.78 -13.24
CA HIS A 21 23.24 -1.81 -13.98
C HIS A 21 21.75 -2.19 -13.99
N GLN A 22 20.88 -1.25 -13.66
CA GLN A 22 19.43 -1.42 -13.63
C GLN A 22 18.76 -0.35 -14.47
N GLN A 23 17.69 -0.71 -15.17
CA GLN A 23 16.92 0.23 -15.98
C GLN A 23 15.43 -0.11 -15.95
N GLY A 24 14.61 0.88 -16.26
CA GLY A 24 13.16 0.73 -16.31
C GLY A 24 12.45 2.05 -16.30
N THR A 25 11.27 2.10 -15.69
CA THR A 25 10.47 3.31 -15.55
C THR A 25 10.03 3.50 -14.10
N VAL A 26 9.94 4.75 -13.69
CA VAL A 26 9.29 5.19 -12.47
C VAL A 26 8.01 5.94 -12.84
N LYS A 27 6.93 5.59 -12.17
CA LYS A 27 5.63 6.23 -12.30
C LYS A 27 5.27 6.86 -10.96
N ALA A 28 4.90 8.14 -10.97
CA ALA A 28 4.32 8.83 -9.84
C ALA A 28 2.91 9.26 -10.17
N SER A 29 1.96 9.04 -9.26
CA SER A 29 0.55 9.39 -9.45
C SER A 29 -0.01 10.04 -8.19
N ILE A 30 -0.79 11.11 -8.35
CA ILE A 30 -1.61 11.68 -7.29
C ILE A 30 -3.04 11.19 -7.50
N ILE A 31 -3.60 10.61 -6.44
CA ILE A 31 -4.94 10.01 -6.44
C ILE A 31 -5.75 10.72 -5.36
N ASP A 32 -6.96 11.17 -5.69
CA ASP A 32 -7.88 11.79 -4.75
C ASP A 32 -8.58 10.76 -3.83
N LEU A 33 -9.35 11.25 -2.86
CA LEU A 33 -10.08 10.39 -1.92
C LEU A 33 -11.22 9.58 -2.59
N ASN A 34 -11.57 9.90 -3.84
CA ASN A 34 -12.51 9.12 -4.64
C ASN A 34 -11.84 8.04 -5.50
N GLY A 35 -10.50 7.92 -5.42
CA GLY A 35 -9.74 6.94 -6.20
C GLY A 35 -9.42 7.39 -7.63
N LYS A 36 -9.69 8.66 -7.96
CA LYS A 36 -9.39 9.22 -9.29
C LYS A 36 -7.93 9.69 -9.33
N THR A 37 -7.18 9.23 -10.33
CA THR A 37 -5.87 9.80 -10.64
C THR A 37 -6.06 11.21 -11.24
N VAL A 38 -5.49 12.20 -10.58
CA VAL A 38 -5.61 13.62 -10.95
C VAL A 38 -4.32 14.18 -11.53
N TRP A 39 -3.20 13.55 -11.27
CA TRP A 39 -1.90 13.83 -11.86
C TRP A 39 -1.10 12.55 -12.00
N GLU A 40 -0.34 12.45 -13.06
CA GLU A 40 0.55 11.33 -13.30
C GLU A 40 1.76 11.75 -14.11
N GLN A 41 2.93 11.24 -13.74
CA GLN A 41 4.17 11.39 -14.51
C GLN A 41 4.91 10.07 -14.56
N ILE A 42 5.50 9.79 -15.73
CA ILE A 42 6.30 8.59 -15.98
C ILE A 42 7.65 9.04 -16.54
N GLN A 43 8.74 8.50 -16.00
CA GLN A 43 10.10 8.80 -16.43
C GLN A 43 10.94 7.52 -16.48
N GLY A 44 11.74 7.35 -17.51
CA GLY A 44 12.73 6.29 -17.60
C GLY A 44 13.90 6.52 -16.63
N TYR A 45 14.44 5.46 -16.07
CA TYR A 45 15.66 5.51 -15.26
C TYR A 45 16.70 4.51 -15.77
N VAL A 46 17.95 4.88 -15.55
CA VAL A 46 19.13 4.05 -15.73
C VAL A 46 20.01 4.28 -14.50
N SER A 47 20.35 3.23 -13.75
CA SER A 47 21.07 3.36 -12.49
C SER A 47 22.17 2.30 -12.39
N ASP A 48 23.35 2.72 -11.99
CA ASP A 48 24.41 1.82 -11.55
C ASP A 48 24.21 1.42 -10.08
N GLU A 49 25.04 0.45 -9.62
CA GLU A 49 25.04 0.00 -8.24
C GLU A 49 25.35 1.15 -7.26
N ASP A 50 24.75 1.11 -6.08
CA ASP A 50 24.91 2.09 -5.01
C ASP A 50 24.60 3.55 -5.41
N MET A 51 23.62 3.73 -6.31
CA MET A 51 23.19 5.04 -6.77
C MET A 51 21.81 5.42 -6.22
N THR A 52 21.66 6.72 -5.92
CA THR A 52 20.35 7.35 -5.74
C THR A 52 20.15 8.35 -6.86
N LEU A 53 19.08 8.16 -7.63
CA LEU A 53 18.71 9.04 -8.73
C LEU A 53 17.56 9.93 -8.31
N GLU A 54 17.75 11.23 -8.41
CA GLU A 54 16.67 12.20 -8.30
C GLU A 54 15.93 12.26 -9.64
N MET A 55 14.63 11.97 -9.63
CA MET A 55 13.83 11.80 -10.83
C MET A 55 12.97 13.06 -11.09
N MET A 56 11.70 13.00 -10.75
CA MET A 56 10.74 14.07 -11.00
C MET A 56 10.31 14.76 -9.71
N GLN A 57 9.93 16.04 -9.80
CA GLN A 57 9.21 16.72 -8.72
C GLN A 57 7.74 16.31 -8.72
N VAL A 58 7.16 16.21 -7.53
CA VAL A 58 5.73 15.96 -7.35
C VAL A 58 4.97 17.27 -7.48
N GLU A 59 4.13 17.40 -8.51
CA GLU A 59 3.31 18.57 -8.74
C GLU A 59 1.87 18.31 -8.32
N VAL A 60 1.49 18.81 -7.14
CA VAL A 60 0.14 18.67 -6.64
C VAL A 60 -0.78 19.65 -7.36
N PRO A 61 -1.82 19.19 -8.08
CA PRO A 61 -2.77 20.09 -8.75
C PRO A 61 -3.47 21.02 -7.76
N GLN A 62 -3.69 22.28 -8.16
CA GLN A 62 -4.26 23.32 -7.30
C GLN A 62 -5.71 23.03 -6.86
N GLU A 63 -6.44 22.21 -7.63
CA GLU A 63 -7.77 21.75 -7.30
C GLU A 63 -7.82 20.73 -6.15
N ILE A 64 -6.68 20.14 -5.77
CA ILE A 64 -6.59 19.24 -4.62
C ILE A 64 -6.51 20.07 -3.34
N VAL A 65 -7.56 19.98 -2.55
CA VAL A 65 -7.64 20.59 -1.22
C VAL A 65 -7.78 19.49 -0.17
N GLY A 66 -6.88 19.45 0.79
CA GLY A 66 -6.84 18.43 1.83
C GLY A 66 -6.04 17.19 1.44
N VAL A 67 -6.52 16.02 1.83
CA VAL A 67 -5.79 14.75 1.72
C VAL A 67 -5.79 14.19 0.30
N TYR A 68 -4.65 13.62 -0.08
CA TYR A 68 -4.44 12.86 -1.32
C TYR A 68 -3.46 11.69 -1.09
N PHE A 69 -3.46 10.74 -2.01
CA PHE A 69 -2.47 9.67 -2.06
C PHE A 69 -1.43 10.00 -3.12
N LEU A 70 -0.15 9.94 -2.74
CA LEU A 70 0.96 9.91 -3.70
C LEU A 70 1.41 8.46 -3.83
N ARG A 71 1.21 7.86 -5.00
CA ARG A 71 1.66 6.51 -5.33
C ARG A 71 2.86 6.56 -6.22
N LEU A 72 3.89 5.83 -5.84
CA LEU A 72 5.11 5.63 -6.60
C LEU A 72 5.23 4.17 -7.01
N THR A 73 5.52 3.91 -8.27
CA THR A 73 5.73 2.55 -8.79
C THR A 73 7.02 2.49 -9.58
N LEU A 74 7.90 1.58 -9.21
CA LEU A 74 9.13 1.27 -9.93
C LEU A 74 8.92 0.00 -10.76
N ILE A 75 9.14 0.09 -12.06
CA ILE A 75 8.92 -0.99 -13.02
C ILE A 75 10.24 -1.25 -13.72
N ASP A 76 10.65 -2.52 -13.81
CA ASP A 76 11.87 -2.91 -14.52
C ASP A 76 11.67 -2.94 -16.05
N ASP A 77 12.76 -3.23 -16.79
CA ASP A 77 12.77 -3.33 -18.25
C ASP A 77 11.94 -4.50 -18.79
N LYS A 78 11.49 -5.42 -17.92
CA LYS A 78 10.58 -6.53 -18.27
C LYS A 78 9.12 -6.22 -17.97
N GLY A 79 8.84 -5.01 -17.49
CA GLY A 79 7.50 -4.59 -17.08
C GLY A 79 7.04 -5.12 -15.72
N GLN A 80 7.95 -5.65 -14.89
CA GLN A 80 7.64 -6.15 -13.56
C GLN A 80 7.75 -5.03 -12.53
N VAL A 81 6.75 -4.91 -11.66
CA VAL A 81 6.80 -3.99 -10.52
C VAL A 81 7.83 -4.48 -9.51
N ARG A 82 8.84 -3.66 -9.26
CA ARG A 82 9.95 -3.93 -8.33
C ARG A 82 9.74 -3.30 -6.96
N SER A 83 9.04 -2.17 -6.94
CA SER A 83 8.72 -1.44 -5.71
C SER A 83 7.47 -0.61 -5.93
N MET A 84 6.63 -0.52 -4.91
CA MET A 84 5.48 0.38 -4.87
C MET A 84 5.37 0.97 -3.47
N ASN A 85 5.23 2.29 -3.39
CA ASN A 85 5.04 3.01 -2.14
C ASN A 85 3.85 3.97 -2.25
N ASP A 86 3.04 3.99 -1.21
CA ASP A 86 1.92 4.91 -1.06
C ASP A 86 2.18 5.85 0.12
N TYR A 87 1.97 7.15 -0.10
CA TYR A 87 2.05 8.19 0.91
C TYR A 87 0.70 8.87 1.03
N VAL A 88 0.22 9.04 2.25
CA VAL A 88 -0.97 9.84 2.56
C VAL A 88 -0.53 11.24 2.92
N ASN A 89 -0.70 12.17 2.00
CA ASN A 89 -0.30 13.56 2.13
C ASN A 89 -1.51 14.50 2.20
N THR A 90 -1.27 15.76 2.53
CA THR A 90 -2.30 16.80 2.57
C THR A 90 -1.74 18.14 2.11
N THR A 91 -2.57 18.93 1.43
CA THR A 91 -2.26 20.32 1.06
C THR A 91 -2.52 21.31 2.20
N ILE A 92 -3.18 20.88 3.27
CA ILE A 92 -3.46 21.67 4.48
C ILE A 92 -2.60 21.13 5.60
N GLU A 93 -1.70 21.95 6.14
CA GLU A 93 -0.74 21.53 7.14
C GLU A 93 -1.42 20.83 8.34
N ASN A 94 -0.96 19.61 8.63
CA ASN A 94 -1.42 18.75 9.73
C ASN A 94 -2.91 18.36 9.71
N ASP A 95 -3.67 18.67 8.65
CA ASP A 95 -5.07 18.31 8.53
C ASP A 95 -5.26 17.02 7.70
N ARG A 96 -5.75 15.97 8.34
CA ARG A 96 -6.14 14.69 7.74
C ARG A 96 -7.58 14.30 8.10
N THR A 97 -8.39 15.26 8.56
CA THR A 97 -9.76 14.99 9.03
C THR A 97 -10.65 14.43 7.94
N SER A 98 -10.42 14.79 6.67
CA SER A 98 -11.16 14.27 5.52
C SER A 98 -11.08 12.76 5.34
N LEU A 99 -10.09 12.08 5.96
CA LEU A 99 -10.05 10.61 5.98
C LEU A 99 -11.20 9.99 6.78
N HIS A 100 -11.73 10.70 7.79
CA HIS A 100 -12.87 10.23 8.59
C HIS A 100 -14.20 10.33 7.83
N ASP A 101 -14.27 11.24 6.86
CA ASP A 101 -15.47 11.49 6.07
C ASP A 101 -15.51 10.68 4.77
N MET A 102 -14.51 9.82 4.54
CA MET A 102 -14.48 8.97 3.35
C MET A 102 -15.67 8.01 3.32
N ARG A 103 -16.19 7.80 2.10
CA ARG A 103 -17.17 6.74 1.85
C ARG A 103 -16.59 5.37 2.25
N GLN A 104 -17.46 4.45 2.67
CA GLN A 104 -17.05 3.09 3.04
C GLN A 104 -16.44 2.36 1.84
N GLY A 105 -15.23 1.85 2.05
CA GLY A 105 -14.56 0.93 1.13
C GLY A 105 -15.16 -0.48 1.25
N GLN A 106 -15.20 -1.20 0.14
CA GLN A 106 -15.73 -2.57 0.08
C GLN A 106 -14.59 -3.55 -0.24
N VAL A 107 -14.17 -4.30 0.77
CA VAL A 107 -13.06 -5.25 0.63
C VAL A 107 -13.60 -6.68 0.73
N GLU A 108 -13.39 -7.44 -0.34
CA GLU A 108 -13.58 -8.89 -0.37
C GLU A 108 -12.28 -9.58 0.07
N ALA A 109 -12.41 -10.66 0.84
CA ALA A 109 -11.27 -11.46 1.27
C ALA A 109 -11.49 -12.94 0.90
N VAL A 110 -10.46 -13.52 0.28
CA VAL A 110 -10.43 -14.95 -0.08
C VAL A 110 -9.21 -15.60 0.57
N VAL A 111 -9.45 -16.69 1.30
CA VAL A 111 -8.40 -17.48 1.96
C VAL A 111 -8.01 -18.69 1.11
N SER A 112 -6.71 -18.91 0.99
CA SER A 112 -6.14 -20.12 0.40
C SER A 112 -4.96 -20.60 1.27
N GLY A 113 -5.21 -21.54 2.14
CA GLY A 113 -4.24 -21.98 3.14
C GLY A 113 -3.86 -20.83 4.09
N ARG A 114 -2.60 -20.40 4.04
CA ARG A 114 -2.08 -19.27 4.84
C ARG A 114 -1.93 -17.96 4.05
N SER A 115 -2.44 -17.94 2.82
CA SER A 115 -2.46 -16.74 1.98
C SER A 115 -3.87 -16.15 1.95
N ILE A 116 -3.97 -14.84 2.08
CA ILE A 116 -5.22 -14.09 2.07
C ILE A 116 -5.15 -13.06 0.96
N THR A 117 -6.05 -13.19 -0.02
CA THR A 117 -6.18 -12.19 -1.08
C THR A 117 -7.29 -11.21 -0.72
N LEU A 118 -6.93 -9.94 -0.56
CA LEU A 118 -7.86 -8.83 -0.38
C LEU A 118 -8.08 -8.13 -1.72
N THR A 119 -9.34 -7.89 -2.08
CA THR A 119 -9.72 -7.16 -3.30
C THR A 119 -10.65 -6.02 -2.94
N ASN A 120 -10.31 -4.80 -3.35
CA ASN A 120 -11.23 -3.67 -3.24
C ASN A 120 -12.28 -3.75 -4.36
N ARG A 121 -13.51 -4.10 -3.99
CA ARG A 121 -14.68 -4.18 -4.89
C ARG A 121 -15.47 -2.87 -4.94
N GLY A 122 -15.10 -1.90 -4.11
CA GLY A 122 -15.73 -0.58 -4.07
C GLY A 122 -15.21 0.36 -5.15
N ASP A 123 -15.79 1.54 -5.16
CA ASP A 123 -15.49 2.65 -6.06
C ASP A 123 -14.63 3.75 -5.40
N VAL A 124 -14.19 3.54 -4.17
CA VAL A 124 -13.27 4.42 -3.43
C VAL A 124 -12.08 3.63 -2.89
N PRO A 125 -10.94 4.28 -2.60
CA PRO A 125 -9.80 3.61 -1.97
C PRO A 125 -10.18 2.96 -0.63
N ALA A 126 -9.71 1.75 -0.40
CA ALA A 126 -9.72 1.09 0.91
C ALA A 126 -8.41 1.45 1.62
N VAL A 127 -8.51 2.21 2.72
CA VAL A 127 -7.37 2.92 3.33
C VAL A 127 -6.88 2.23 4.59
N MET A 128 -5.55 2.08 4.70
CA MET A 128 -4.86 1.51 5.88
C MET A 128 -5.43 0.15 6.26
N LEU A 129 -5.53 -0.75 5.28
CA LEU A 129 -5.97 -2.12 5.52
C LEU A 129 -4.99 -2.82 6.47
N ARG A 130 -5.55 -3.37 7.52
CA ARG A 130 -4.83 -4.11 8.56
C ARG A 130 -5.39 -5.52 8.67
N LEU A 131 -4.49 -6.50 8.69
CA LEU A 131 -4.78 -7.87 9.07
C LEU A 131 -4.29 -8.11 10.51
N ASN A 132 -5.08 -8.82 11.30
CA ASN A 132 -4.72 -9.17 12.67
C ASN A 132 -5.13 -10.61 12.94
N LEU A 133 -4.15 -11.48 13.18
CA LEU A 133 -4.38 -12.90 13.49
C LEU A 133 -4.80 -13.06 14.94
N LYS A 134 -5.95 -13.69 15.14
CA LYS A 134 -6.56 -13.96 16.45
C LYS A 134 -7.02 -15.40 16.54
N GLY A 135 -7.24 -15.86 17.76
CA GLY A 135 -8.08 -17.00 18.00
C GLY A 135 -9.56 -16.65 17.87
N ASP A 136 -10.41 -17.65 17.72
CA ASP A 136 -11.87 -17.52 17.78
C ASP A 136 -12.37 -17.00 19.13
N ASP A 137 -11.55 -17.14 20.19
CA ASP A 137 -11.73 -16.52 21.52
C ASP A 137 -11.48 -14.99 21.53
N GLY A 138 -10.92 -14.43 20.44
CA GLY A 138 -10.61 -13.02 20.29
C GLY A 138 -9.21 -12.60 20.74
N GLU A 139 -8.43 -13.49 21.35
CA GLU A 139 -7.06 -13.23 21.77
C GLU A 139 -6.11 -13.23 20.57
N GLN A 140 -5.04 -12.45 20.66
CA GLN A 140 -4.03 -12.39 19.59
C GLN A 140 -3.17 -13.66 19.58
N ILE A 141 -2.93 -14.20 18.38
CA ILE A 141 -1.94 -15.26 18.15
C ILE A 141 -0.62 -14.58 17.80
N LEU A 142 0.40 -14.79 18.64
CA LEU A 142 1.72 -14.19 18.51
C LEU A 142 2.81 -15.22 18.83
N PRO A 143 3.97 -15.15 18.14
CA PRO A 143 4.34 -14.20 17.08
C PRO A 143 3.66 -14.52 15.74
N VAL A 144 3.44 -13.49 14.93
CA VAL A 144 2.91 -13.61 13.57
C VAL A 144 3.72 -12.73 12.61
N ILE A 145 4.01 -13.23 11.42
CA ILE A 145 4.67 -12.51 10.34
C ILE A 145 3.71 -12.39 9.17
N TYR A 146 3.53 -11.19 8.65
CA TYR A 146 2.78 -10.90 7.44
C TYR A 146 3.75 -10.49 6.33
N SER A 147 3.54 -10.97 5.10
CA SER A 147 4.32 -10.50 3.95
C SER A 147 4.10 -9.02 3.67
N ASP A 148 2.91 -8.49 4.03
CA ASP A 148 2.57 -7.07 4.00
C ASP A 148 1.44 -6.76 4.98
N ASN A 149 1.36 -5.49 5.46
CA ASN A 149 0.29 -5.03 6.33
C ASN A 149 0.22 -3.50 6.32
N TYR A 150 -0.92 -2.90 6.68
CA TYR A 150 -1.12 -1.44 6.70
C TYR A 150 -0.97 -0.77 5.33
N PHE A 151 -1.60 -1.32 4.31
CA PHE A 151 -1.53 -0.85 2.93
C PHE A 151 -2.87 -0.27 2.45
N HIS A 152 -2.85 0.31 1.25
CA HIS A 152 -4.04 0.82 0.56
C HIS A 152 -4.36 -0.05 -0.65
N LEU A 153 -5.66 -0.19 -0.97
CA LEU A 153 -6.11 -0.76 -2.24
C LEU A 153 -6.98 0.28 -2.96
N MET A 154 -6.54 0.71 -4.13
CA MET A 154 -7.38 1.52 -5.01
C MET A 154 -8.53 0.68 -5.58
N PRO A 155 -9.60 1.30 -6.12
CA PRO A 155 -10.69 0.57 -6.73
C PRO A 155 -10.23 -0.50 -7.73
N GLY A 156 -10.70 -1.72 -7.55
CA GLY A 156 -10.36 -2.87 -8.40
C GLY A 156 -9.01 -3.56 -8.09
N GLU A 157 -8.18 -3.00 -7.21
CA GLU A 157 -6.89 -3.61 -6.85
C GLU A 157 -7.06 -4.81 -5.92
N SER A 158 -6.13 -5.74 -6.05
CA SER A 158 -6.00 -6.90 -5.18
C SER A 158 -4.57 -7.03 -4.64
N ARG A 159 -4.44 -7.55 -3.42
CA ARG A 159 -3.16 -7.90 -2.82
C ARG A 159 -3.27 -9.21 -2.06
N THR A 160 -2.31 -10.10 -2.27
CA THR A 160 -2.20 -11.35 -1.53
C THR A 160 -1.17 -11.19 -0.43
N ILE A 161 -1.54 -11.54 0.78
CA ILE A 161 -0.73 -11.48 1.98
C ILE A 161 -0.53 -12.89 2.52
N ASP A 162 0.73 -13.30 2.66
CA ASP A 162 1.08 -14.53 3.35
C ASP A 162 1.18 -14.27 4.85
N VAL A 163 0.66 -15.19 5.66
CA VAL A 163 0.63 -15.09 7.11
C VAL A 163 1.33 -16.30 7.71
N GLU A 164 2.38 -16.07 8.47
CA GLU A 164 3.16 -17.13 9.10
C GLU A 164 3.02 -17.06 10.63
N TRP A 165 2.67 -18.19 11.23
CA TRP A 165 2.62 -18.41 12.68
C TRP A 165 2.86 -19.88 12.99
N LYS A 166 3.17 -20.21 14.23
CA LYS A 166 3.26 -21.60 14.70
C LYS A 166 1.91 -22.06 15.23
N VAL A 167 1.56 -23.32 14.94
CA VAL A 167 0.26 -23.91 15.34
C VAL A 167 0.12 -23.92 16.87
N GLU A 168 1.23 -24.16 17.59
CA GLU A 168 1.24 -24.15 19.06
C GLU A 168 0.89 -22.78 19.67
N ASP A 169 1.17 -21.67 18.96
CA ASP A 169 0.87 -20.31 19.41
C ASP A 169 -0.63 -20.00 19.37
N ALA A 170 -1.41 -20.78 18.60
CA ALA A 170 -2.88 -20.69 18.60
C ALA A 170 -3.52 -21.30 19.87
N ARG A 171 -2.75 -22.02 20.70
CA ARG A 171 -3.18 -22.58 21.99
C ARG A 171 -4.48 -23.37 21.95
N GLY A 172 -4.72 -24.03 20.82
CA GLY A 172 -5.93 -24.84 20.58
C GLY A 172 -7.14 -24.06 20.05
N CYS A 173 -7.03 -22.72 19.88
CA CYS A 173 -8.05 -21.91 19.25
C CYS A 173 -8.03 -22.03 17.73
N GLN A 174 -9.18 -21.82 17.08
CA GLN A 174 -9.27 -21.72 15.62
C GLN A 174 -8.71 -20.37 15.17
N PRO A 175 -7.69 -20.34 14.28
CA PRO A 175 -7.17 -19.07 13.77
C PRO A 175 -8.18 -18.31 12.91
N VAL A 176 -8.29 -17.01 13.16
CA VAL A 176 -9.18 -16.08 12.47
C VAL A 176 -8.39 -14.82 12.11
N ILE A 177 -8.52 -14.35 10.89
CA ILE A 177 -8.02 -13.02 10.49
C ILE A 177 -9.12 -11.98 10.67
N GLU A 178 -8.85 -10.98 11.50
CA GLU A 178 -9.63 -9.75 11.57
C GLU A 178 -9.05 -8.76 10.55
N ILE A 179 -9.88 -8.32 9.61
CA ILE A 179 -9.53 -7.31 8.59
C ILE A 179 -10.23 -6.02 8.98
N SER A 180 -9.51 -4.90 8.93
CA SER A 180 -10.04 -3.56 9.21
C SER A 180 -9.30 -2.52 8.40
N GLY A 181 -9.83 -1.30 8.32
CA GLY A 181 -9.19 -0.15 7.69
C GLY A 181 -9.81 1.15 8.19
N THR A 182 -9.26 2.30 7.76
CA THR A 182 -9.78 3.61 8.15
C THR A 182 -11.23 3.78 7.72
N ASN A 183 -11.55 3.41 6.47
CA ASN A 183 -12.90 3.46 5.91
C ASN A 183 -13.44 2.06 5.55
N VAL A 184 -12.91 1.01 6.18
CA VAL A 184 -13.35 -0.38 5.98
C VAL A 184 -13.81 -0.95 7.30
N SER A 185 -15.07 -1.40 7.33
CA SER A 185 -15.64 -2.03 8.51
C SER A 185 -14.91 -3.33 8.85
N LYS A 186 -14.80 -3.59 10.15
CA LYS A 186 -14.19 -4.83 10.63
C LYS A 186 -14.92 -6.05 10.08
N ASN A 187 -14.17 -6.98 9.56
CA ASN A 187 -14.64 -8.29 9.12
C ASN A 187 -13.70 -9.38 9.66
N LYS A 188 -14.22 -10.59 9.83
CA LYS A 188 -13.45 -11.75 10.28
C LYS A 188 -13.61 -12.88 9.29
N ILE A 189 -12.48 -13.55 9.00
CA ILE A 189 -12.46 -14.73 8.14
C ILE A 189 -11.63 -15.83 8.83
N THR A 190 -12.14 -17.05 8.83
CA THR A 190 -11.46 -18.22 9.40
C THR A 190 -10.37 -18.72 8.45
N LEU A 191 -9.20 -19.08 9.01
CA LEU A 191 -8.08 -19.70 8.30
C LEU A 191 -8.13 -21.21 8.30
#